data_96c72b1c240b2809a9cb4a832375511d
#
_entry.id   96c72b1c240b2809a9cb4a832375511d
#
_cell.length_a   1.000
_cell.length_b   1.000
_cell.length_c   1.000
_cell.angle_alpha   90.00
_cell.angle_beta   90.00
_cell.angle_gamma   90.00
#
_symmetry.space_group_name_H-M   'P 1'
#
loop_
_entity.id
_entity.type
_entity.pdbx_description
1 polymer ?
#
loop_
_entity_poly.entity_id
_entity_poly.type
_entity_poly.pdbx_seq_one_letter_code
_entity_poly.pdbx_strand_id
1 'polypeptide(L)'
;MHLDIVPLFETIDDLTNANTIMQTLYDNEAYQAQLKNRGKKQYIMLGFSDGTKDGGYLAANWAIYRAKENLTEIARKSKISVVFFDGRGGPPARGGGNTNKFYSSLGDRIEDDEIQLTVQGQTISSNFGTVNSSQYNIEQLICAGLENHVFKGDLVKLSDKHRDLIDDMAKEAYNEYCRFKADPKFIDYLEEVSVLQYYGKTNIGSRPSKRKKAEKLTLGDLRAIPFVGAWTQMKQNVPG
;
A
#
# COMPACT_ATOMS: atom_id res chain seq x y z
N MET A 1 11.81 -23.56 -15.50
CA MET A 1 11.37 -22.16 -15.42
C MET A 1 11.25 -21.80 -13.96
N HIS A 2 11.92 -20.76 -13.49
CA HIS A 2 11.85 -20.34 -12.09
C HIS A 2 10.98 -19.07 -12.03
N LEU A 3 9.88 -19.12 -11.30
CA LEU A 3 8.97 -18.00 -11.09
C LEU A 3 9.12 -17.47 -9.67
N ASP A 4 9.04 -16.16 -9.50
CA ASP A 4 8.94 -15.55 -8.19
C ASP A 4 7.52 -15.69 -7.64
N ILE A 5 7.41 -16.03 -6.36
CA ILE A 5 6.16 -15.99 -5.63
C ILE A 5 6.14 -14.66 -4.88
N VAL A 6 5.17 -13.83 -5.20
CA VAL A 6 5.03 -12.48 -4.64
C VAL A 6 3.74 -12.42 -3.81
N PRO A 7 3.80 -12.64 -2.48
CA PRO A 7 2.66 -12.44 -1.60
C PRO A 7 2.18 -11.00 -1.65
N LEU A 8 0.85 -10.81 -1.63
CA LEU A 8 0.20 -9.50 -1.60
C LEU A 8 -0.56 -9.35 -0.27
N PHE A 9 -0.31 -8.25 0.43
CA PHE A 9 -1.04 -7.82 1.62
C PHE A 9 -1.69 -6.47 1.34
N GLU A 10 -3.01 -6.38 1.46
CA GLU A 10 -3.73 -5.18 1.02
C GLU A 10 -4.84 -4.70 1.97
N THR A 11 -5.37 -5.56 2.85
CA THR A 11 -6.32 -5.15 3.90
C THR A 11 -5.60 -4.87 5.22
N ILE A 12 -6.27 -4.22 6.17
CA ILE A 12 -5.70 -4.00 7.52
C ILE A 12 -5.40 -5.33 8.20
N ASP A 13 -6.27 -6.33 8.03
CA ASP A 13 -6.07 -7.67 8.59
C ASP A 13 -4.87 -8.39 7.95
N ASP A 14 -4.75 -8.35 6.62
CA ASP A 14 -3.59 -8.90 5.91
C ASP A 14 -2.28 -8.27 6.40
N LEU A 15 -2.23 -6.94 6.49
CA LEU A 15 -1.03 -6.21 6.92
C LEU A 15 -0.66 -6.52 8.38
N THR A 16 -1.66 -6.68 9.23
CA THR A 16 -1.45 -7.05 10.65
C THR A 16 -0.88 -8.46 10.78
N ASN A 17 -1.33 -9.39 9.94
CA ASN A 17 -0.93 -10.80 9.99
C ASN A 17 0.26 -11.13 9.06
N ALA A 18 0.76 -10.17 8.27
CA ALA A 18 1.78 -10.38 7.24
C ALA A 18 3.05 -11.05 7.77
N ASN A 19 3.53 -10.66 8.96
CA ASN A 19 4.70 -11.26 9.58
C ASN A 19 4.49 -12.74 9.91
N THR A 20 3.36 -13.12 10.48
CA THR A 20 3.03 -14.51 10.84
C THR A 20 2.91 -15.37 9.58
N ILE A 21 2.26 -14.86 8.54
CA ILE A 21 2.10 -15.54 7.26
C ILE A 21 3.48 -15.77 6.62
N MET A 22 4.30 -14.73 6.55
CA MET A 22 5.63 -14.85 5.94
C MET A 22 6.58 -15.71 6.75
N GLN A 23 6.50 -15.66 8.11
CA GLN A 23 7.28 -16.58 8.95
C GLN A 23 6.90 -18.04 8.65
N THR A 24 5.60 -18.34 8.55
CA THR A 24 5.14 -19.70 8.19
C THR A 24 5.69 -20.16 6.83
N LEU A 25 5.73 -19.24 5.84
CA LEU A 25 6.31 -19.54 4.54
C LEU A 25 7.83 -19.75 4.64
N TYR A 26 8.54 -18.93 5.39
CA TYR A 26 9.99 -19.06 5.57
C TYR A 26 10.39 -20.33 6.32
N ASP A 27 9.52 -20.85 7.17
CA ASP A 27 9.73 -22.12 7.88
C ASP A 27 9.38 -23.36 7.05
N ASN A 28 8.71 -23.18 5.90
CA ASN A 28 8.34 -24.28 5.01
C ASN A 28 9.52 -24.71 4.12
N GLU A 29 9.89 -26.00 4.16
CA GLU A 29 11.06 -26.53 3.45
C GLU A 29 10.98 -26.34 1.92
N ALA A 30 9.82 -26.56 1.31
CA ALA A 30 9.63 -26.37 -0.12
C ALA A 30 9.80 -24.91 -0.52
N TYR A 31 9.30 -23.99 0.32
CA TYR A 31 9.45 -22.54 0.09
C TYR A 31 10.90 -22.09 0.27
N GLN A 32 11.61 -22.63 1.29
CA GLN A 32 13.03 -22.36 1.47
C GLN A 32 13.87 -22.83 0.27
N ALA A 33 13.57 -24.01 -0.28
CA ALA A 33 14.23 -24.50 -1.48
C ALA A 33 13.99 -23.58 -2.68
N GLN A 34 12.76 -23.08 -2.85
CA GLN A 34 12.41 -22.11 -3.87
C GLN A 34 13.20 -20.81 -3.70
N LEU A 35 13.24 -20.23 -2.50
CA LEU A 35 13.99 -19.01 -2.19
C LEU A 35 15.49 -19.19 -2.40
N LYS A 36 16.05 -20.34 -2.03
CA LYS A 36 17.47 -20.65 -2.27
C LYS A 36 17.80 -20.58 -3.77
N ASN A 37 16.94 -21.14 -4.61
CA ASN A 37 17.10 -21.11 -6.07
C ASN A 37 16.94 -19.68 -6.65
N ARG A 38 16.37 -18.75 -5.90
CA ARG A 38 16.16 -17.34 -6.24
C ARG A 38 17.15 -16.39 -5.55
N GLY A 39 18.29 -16.91 -5.05
CA GLY A 39 19.30 -16.10 -4.37
C GLY A 39 18.86 -15.58 -3.00
N LYS A 40 17.88 -16.23 -2.36
CA LYS A 40 17.29 -15.81 -1.07
C LYS A 40 16.69 -14.40 -1.11
N LYS A 41 16.11 -14.01 -2.24
CA LYS A 41 15.40 -12.73 -2.42
C LYS A 41 13.89 -12.98 -2.43
N GLN A 42 13.16 -12.23 -1.60
CA GLN A 42 11.71 -12.27 -1.50
C GLN A 42 11.09 -10.93 -1.89
N TYR A 43 10.22 -10.94 -2.87
CA TYR A 43 9.39 -9.79 -3.21
C TYR A 43 8.06 -9.88 -2.46
N ILE A 44 7.64 -8.78 -1.84
CA ILE A 44 6.36 -8.68 -1.13
C ILE A 44 5.62 -7.44 -1.63
N MET A 45 4.42 -7.65 -2.17
CA MET A 45 3.59 -6.55 -2.64
C MET A 45 2.68 -6.02 -1.52
N LEU A 46 2.62 -4.70 -1.40
CA LEU A 46 1.76 -4.00 -0.44
C LEU A 46 0.74 -3.15 -1.19
N GLY A 47 -0.55 -3.37 -0.90
CA GLY A 47 -1.66 -2.69 -1.55
C GLY A 47 -2.10 -1.46 -0.75
N PHE A 48 -1.99 -0.27 -1.34
CA PHE A 48 -2.38 0.99 -0.69
C PHE A 48 -3.87 1.30 -0.84
N SER A 49 -4.43 1.11 -2.02
CA SER A 49 -5.81 1.50 -2.31
C SER A 49 -6.84 0.65 -1.54
N ASP A 50 -6.59 -0.64 -1.45
CA ASP A 50 -7.48 -1.58 -0.76
C ASP A 50 -7.39 -1.37 0.75
N GLY A 51 -6.20 -1.14 1.32
CA GLY A 51 -6.04 -0.76 2.71
C GLY A 51 -6.75 0.56 3.07
N THR A 52 -6.65 1.57 2.21
CA THR A 52 -7.34 2.85 2.42
C THR A 52 -8.86 2.70 2.35
N LYS A 53 -9.38 1.88 1.42
CA LYS A 53 -10.81 1.53 1.37
C LYS A 53 -11.24 0.79 2.65
N ASP A 54 -10.39 -0.09 3.16
CA ASP A 54 -10.67 -0.94 4.32
C ASP A 54 -10.62 -0.16 5.63
N GLY A 55 -9.52 0.55 5.88
CA GLY A 55 -9.21 1.17 7.17
C GLY A 55 -9.18 2.69 7.22
N GLY A 56 -9.31 3.38 6.08
CA GLY A 56 -9.05 4.81 5.98
C GLY A 56 -7.56 5.14 5.86
N TYR A 57 -7.25 6.40 5.60
CA TYR A 57 -5.90 6.82 5.21
C TYR A 57 -4.85 6.58 6.29
N LEU A 58 -5.10 7.06 7.52
CA LEU A 58 -4.12 6.97 8.60
C LEU A 58 -3.83 5.52 8.96
N ALA A 59 -4.88 4.74 9.21
CA ALA A 59 -4.73 3.33 9.59
C ALA A 59 -4.04 2.51 8.50
N ALA A 60 -4.41 2.71 7.23
CA ALA A 60 -3.81 1.98 6.12
C ALA A 60 -2.32 2.29 5.93
N ASN A 61 -1.95 3.57 5.91
CA ASN A 61 -0.55 3.96 5.73
C ASN A 61 0.32 3.53 6.92
N TRP A 62 -0.20 3.65 8.14
CA TRP A 62 0.49 3.19 9.32
C TRP A 62 0.63 1.66 9.37
N ALA A 63 -0.42 0.92 9.02
CA ALA A 63 -0.35 -0.55 8.93
C ALA A 63 0.70 -1.01 7.90
N ILE A 64 0.81 -0.34 6.75
CA ILE A 64 1.85 -0.61 5.75
C ILE A 64 3.24 -0.34 6.33
N TYR A 65 3.42 0.78 7.03
CA TYR A 65 4.70 1.12 7.66
C TYR A 65 5.11 0.04 8.69
N ARG A 66 4.19 -0.33 9.59
CA ARG A 66 4.42 -1.38 10.60
C ARG A 66 4.66 -2.76 9.97
N ALA A 67 3.91 -3.09 8.93
CA ALA A 67 4.13 -4.33 8.17
C ALA A 67 5.54 -4.37 7.55
N LYS A 68 6.01 -3.28 6.96
CA LYS A 68 7.38 -3.20 6.41
C LYS A 68 8.44 -3.39 7.51
N GLU A 69 8.30 -2.76 8.69
CA GLU A 69 9.22 -2.98 9.82
C GLU A 69 9.26 -4.46 10.22
N ASN A 70 8.10 -5.05 10.47
CA ASN A 70 7.98 -6.43 10.92
C ASN A 70 8.48 -7.44 9.87
N LEU A 71 8.13 -7.24 8.61
CA LEU A 71 8.57 -8.08 7.49
C LEU A 71 10.08 -7.99 7.26
N THR A 72 10.68 -6.80 7.43
CA THR A 72 12.13 -6.62 7.38
C THR A 72 12.81 -7.40 8.50
N GLU A 73 12.27 -7.31 9.72
CA GLU A 73 12.84 -8.01 10.89
C GLU A 73 12.85 -9.53 10.68
N ILE A 74 11.74 -10.14 10.28
CA ILE A 74 11.68 -11.60 10.05
C ILE A 74 12.53 -12.04 8.86
N ALA A 75 12.60 -11.25 7.80
CA ALA A 75 13.45 -11.54 6.65
C ALA A 75 14.94 -11.53 7.03
N ARG A 76 15.39 -10.52 7.80
CA ARG A 76 16.76 -10.44 8.33
C ARG A 76 17.09 -11.62 9.24
N LYS A 77 16.18 -12.01 10.14
CA LYS A 77 16.33 -13.21 11.00
C LYS A 77 16.48 -14.50 10.18
N SER A 78 15.74 -14.60 9.08
CA SER A 78 15.78 -15.74 8.15
C SER A 78 16.91 -15.67 7.11
N LYS A 79 17.73 -14.62 7.14
CA LYS A 79 18.80 -14.35 6.16
C LYS A 79 18.27 -14.30 4.72
N ILE A 80 17.13 -13.64 4.55
CA ILE A 80 16.44 -13.40 3.28
C ILE A 80 16.48 -11.89 3.00
N SER A 81 16.82 -11.50 1.79
CA SER A 81 16.69 -10.12 1.32
C SER A 81 15.26 -9.88 0.89
N VAL A 82 14.56 -8.93 1.52
CA VAL A 82 13.19 -8.57 1.16
C VAL A 82 13.19 -7.33 0.24
N VAL A 83 12.38 -7.38 -0.80
CA VAL A 83 12.11 -6.24 -1.68
C VAL A 83 10.63 -5.90 -1.59
N PHE A 84 10.32 -4.68 -1.17
CA PHE A 84 8.94 -4.22 -1.12
C PHE A 84 8.49 -3.72 -2.49
N PHE A 85 7.36 -4.27 -2.95
CA PHE A 85 6.69 -3.82 -4.14
C PHE A 85 5.48 -2.97 -3.73
N ASP A 86 5.65 -1.65 -3.80
CA ASP A 86 4.63 -0.70 -3.38
C ASP A 86 3.58 -0.49 -4.48
N GLY A 87 2.37 -0.99 -4.23
CA GLY A 87 1.20 -0.84 -5.11
C GLY A 87 0.59 0.57 -5.03
N ARG A 88 1.42 1.60 -5.15
CA ARG A 88 0.99 3.01 -5.02
C ARG A 88 0.28 3.50 -6.27
N GLY A 89 -0.78 4.30 -6.07
CA GLY A 89 -1.45 5.05 -7.13
C GLY A 89 -1.03 6.52 -7.17
N GLY A 90 -1.69 7.33 -7.98
CA GLY A 90 -1.41 8.76 -8.11
C GLY A 90 -1.90 9.61 -6.93
N PRO A 91 -3.19 9.55 -6.55
CA PRO A 91 -3.74 10.34 -5.47
C PRO A 91 -3.31 9.82 -4.08
N PRO A 92 -3.31 10.69 -3.03
CA PRO A 92 -2.93 10.32 -1.66
C PRO A 92 -3.72 9.13 -1.11
N ALA A 93 -5.03 9.08 -1.30
CA ALA A 93 -5.88 7.96 -0.89
C ALA A 93 -5.54 6.61 -1.57
N ARG A 94 -4.61 6.59 -2.50
CA ARG A 94 -4.06 5.41 -3.15
C ARG A 94 -2.55 5.27 -2.90
N GLY A 95 -2.03 5.93 -1.85
CA GLY A 95 -0.62 5.95 -1.50
C GLY A 95 0.23 6.89 -2.34
N GLY A 96 -0.38 7.76 -3.16
CA GLY A 96 0.32 8.77 -3.94
C GLY A 96 0.85 9.92 -3.09
N GLY A 97 1.52 10.86 -3.74
CA GLY A 97 2.12 12.03 -3.12
C GLY A 97 3.61 12.13 -3.42
N ASN A 98 4.33 12.89 -2.62
CA ASN A 98 5.76 13.13 -2.82
C ASN A 98 6.58 11.86 -2.59
N THR A 99 7.15 11.33 -3.66
CA THR A 99 7.91 10.06 -3.66
C THR A 99 9.18 10.16 -2.81
N ASN A 100 9.93 11.25 -2.93
CA ASN A 100 11.14 11.46 -2.13
C ASN A 100 10.81 11.43 -0.63
N LYS A 101 9.85 12.25 -0.18
CA LYS A 101 9.46 12.30 1.24
C LYS A 101 8.97 10.94 1.76
N PHE A 102 8.26 10.18 0.94
CA PHE A 102 7.77 8.87 1.34
C PHE A 102 8.93 7.89 1.60
N TYR A 103 9.86 7.78 0.65
CA TYR A 103 10.97 6.82 0.79
C TYR A 103 12.05 7.28 1.78
N SER A 104 12.34 8.58 1.86
CA SER A 104 13.29 9.10 2.86
C SER A 104 12.78 8.99 4.30
N SER A 105 11.46 8.84 4.51
CA SER A 105 10.87 8.70 5.85
C SER A 105 10.79 7.26 6.37
N LEU A 106 11.22 6.25 5.61
CA LEU A 106 11.07 4.84 6.03
C LEU A 106 11.94 4.45 7.24
N GLY A 107 13.09 5.10 7.40
CA GLY A 107 13.98 4.85 8.54
C GLY A 107 14.79 3.55 8.41
N ASP A 108 15.62 3.27 9.43
CA ASP A 108 16.60 2.19 9.42
C ASP A 108 16.04 0.78 9.70
N ARG A 109 14.79 0.71 10.17
CA ARG A 109 14.14 -0.58 10.45
C ARG A 109 13.50 -1.23 9.22
N ILE A 110 13.38 -0.50 8.12
CA ILE A 110 12.78 -0.98 6.88
C ILE A 110 13.88 -1.21 5.85
N GLU A 111 13.81 -2.35 5.15
CA GLU A 111 14.73 -2.67 4.05
C GLU A 111 14.43 -1.78 2.85
N ASP A 112 15.44 -1.08 2.34
CA ASP A 112 15.33 -0.09 1.27
C ASP A 112 16.46 -0.17 0.22
N ASP A 113 17.29 -1.22 0.26
CA ASP A 113 18.38 -1.43 -0.72
C ASP A 113 17.83 -1.57 -2.14
N GLU A 114 16.67 -2.16 -2.30
CA GLU A 114 15.93 -2.26 -3.55
C GLU A 114 14.45 -2.02 -3.30
N ILE A 115 13.84 -1.19 -4.13
CA ILE A 115 12.40 -0.94 -4.08
C ILE A 115 11.79 -1.18 -5.45
N GLN A 116 10.54 -1.64 -5.46
CA GLN A 116 9.72 -1.74 -6.65
C GLN A 116 8.42 -0.95 -6.42
N LEU A 117 8.05 -0.12 -7.38
CA LEU A 117 6.82 0.67 -7.28
C LEU A 117 6.00 0.57 -8.55
N THR A 118 4.69 0.69 -8.39
CA THR A 118 3.76 0.73 -9.52
C THR A 118 3.71 2.14 -10.10
N VAL A 119 3.81 2.23 -11.43
CA VAL A 119 3.48 3.45 -12.18
C VAL A 119 2.23 3.15 -13.00
N GLN A 120 1.10 3.78 -12.68
CA GLN A 120 -0.19 3.44 -13.28
C GLN A 120 -1.10 4.66 -13.47
N GLY A 121 -2.08 4.49 -14.36
CA GLY A 121 -3.11 5.50 -14.63
C GLY A 121 -2.50 6.81 -15.10
N GLN A 122 -3.04 7.92 -14.63
CA GLN A 122 -2.56 9.26 -15.03
C GLN A 122 -1.15 9.59 -14.52
N THR A 123 -0.61 8.84 -13.53
CA THR A 123 0.77 9.00 -13.05
C THR A 123 1.77 8.74 -14.18
N ILE A 124 1.44 7.83 -15.12
CA ILE A 124 2.28 7.57 -16.31
C ILE A 124 2.50 8.85 -17.09
N SER A 125 1.44 9.57 -17.41
CA SER A 125 1.53 10.79 -18.21
C SER A 125 1.96 12.02 -17.40
N SER A 126 1.52 12.16 -16.15
CA SER A 126 1.88 13.34 -15.34
C SER A 126 3.31 13.34 -14.85
N ASN A 127 3.83 12.17 -14.44
CA ASN A 127 5.16 12.06 -13.85
C ASN A 127 6.22 11.56 -14.86
N PHE A 128 5.79 10.82 -15.89
CA PHE A 128 6.69 10.18 -16.86
C PHE A 128 6.33 10.47 -18.32
N GLY A 129 5.44 11.41 -18.58
CA GLY A 129 5.00 11.75 -19.94
C GLY A 129 5.97 12.61 -20.75
N THR A 130 6.92 13.25 -20.12
CA THR A 130 7.99 14.03 -20.78
C THR A 130 9.35 13.68 -20.21
N VAL A 131 10.43 13.93 -20.96
CA VAL A 131 11.81 13.66 -20.51
C VAL A 131 12.10 14.39 -19.19
N ASN A 132 11.79 15.69 -19.10
CA ASN A 132 12.07 16.50 -17.92
C ASN A 132 11.29 16.00 -16.68
N SER A 133 10.03 15.67 -16.86
CA SER A 133 9.18 15.13 -15.77
C SER A 133 9.68 13.76 -15.32
N SER A 134 10.06 12.88 -16.26
CA SER A 134 10.62 11.57 -15.96
C SER A 134 11.94 11.68 -15.22
N GLN A 135 12.85 12.52 -15.70
CA GLN A 135 14.14 12.75 -15.06
C GLN A 135 13.93 13.24 -13.61
N TYR A 136 13.11 14.27 -13.40
CA TYR A 136 12.84 14.79 -12.07
C TYR A 136 12.32 13.71 -11.12
N ASN A 137 11.33 12.93 -11.53
CA ASN A 137 10.74 11.90 -10.65
C ASN A 137 11.72 10.75 -10.37
N ILE A 138 12.56 10.36 -11.32
CA ILE A 138 13.61 9.35 -11.12
C ILE A 138 14.69 9.90 -10.17
N GLU A 139 15.14 11.12 -10.36
CA GLU A 139 16.10 11.76 -9.48
C GLU A 139 15.60 11.85 -8.04
N GLN A 140 14.32 12.24 -7.84
CA GLN A 140 13.70 12.27 -6.50
C GLN A 140 13.71 10.90 -5.82
N LEU A 141 13.50 9.83 -6.56
CA LEU A 141 13.53 8.47 -6.04
C LEU A 141 14.95 8.04 -5.67
N ILE A 142 15.92 8.31 -6.55
CA ILE A 142 17.33 8.01 -6.32
C ILE A 142 17.88 8.81 -5.13
N CYS A 143 17.54 10.09 -5.03
CA CYS A 143 17.94 10.95 -3.90
C CYS A 143 17.45 10.38 -2.58
N ALA A 144 16.19 9.93 -2.49
CA ALA A 144 15.67 9.35 -1.26
C ALA A 144 16.45 8.10 -0.82
N GLY A 145 16.79 7.22 -1.76
CA GLY A 145 17.61 6.04 -1.46
C GLY A 145 19.04 6.42 -1.03
N LEU A 146 19.66 7.36 -1.73
CA LEU A 146 21.01 7.84 -1.38
C LEU A 146 21.03 8.52 -0.01
N GLU A 147 20.04 9.36 0.29
CA GLU A 147 19.92 10.02 1.59
C GLU A 147 19.84 9.00 2.73
N ASN A 148 19.02 7.97 2.56
CA ASN A 148 18.89 6.90 3.55
C ASN A 148 20.20 6.13 3.75
N HIS A 149 20.95 5.85 2.69
CA HIS A 149 22.21 5.09 2.78
C HIS A 149 23.39 5.94 3.29
N VAL A 150 23.52 7.18 2.84
CA VAL A 150 24.64 8.06 3.18
C VAL A 150 24.48 8.67 4.57
N PHE A 151 23.25 9.07 4.92
CA PHE A 151 22.97 9.81 6.18
C PHE A 151 22.24 8.96 7.23
N LYS A 152 22.36 7.65 7.19
CA LYS A 152 21.70 6.71 8.16
C LYS A 152 21.88 7.10 9.63
N GLY A 153 22.97 7.77 9.98
CA GLY A 153 23.27 8.20 11.36
C GLY A 153 22.50 9.46 11.82
N ASP A 154 22.08 10.29 10.87
CA ASP A 154 21.49 11.61 11.13
C ASP A 154 19.95 11.60 11.06
N LEU A 155 19.35 10.48 10.66
CA LEU A 155 17.90 10.35 10.56
C LEU A 155 17.26 10.36 11.96
N VAL A 156 16.21 11.14 12.11
CA VAL A 156 15.38 11.13 13.33
C VAL A 156 14.73 9.77 13.48
N LYS A 157 15.17 9.02 14.50
CA LYS A 157 14.63 7.69 14.79
C LYS A 157 13.29 7.81 15.49
N LEU A 158 12.29 7.14 14.94
CA LEU A 158 11.00 7.02 15.62
C LEU A 158 11.17 6.15 16.87
N SER A 159 10.92 6.69 18.05
CA SER A 159 11.00 5.94 19.30
C SER A 159 9.79 4.98 19.44
N ASP A 160 9.93 3.96 20.27
CA ASP A 160 8.82 3.02 20.52
C ASP A 160 7.62 3.77 21.14
N LYS A 161 7.84 4.74 22.04
CA LYS A 161 6.77 5.60 22.56
C LYS A 161 6.00 6.35 21.47
N HIS A 162 6.68 6.82 20.44
CA HIS A 162 6.02 7.48 19.31
C HIS A 162 5.27 6.47 18.45
N ARG A 163 5.80 5.24 18.30
CA ARG A 163 5.08 4.16 17.61
C ARG A 163 3.79 3.81 18.32
N ASP A 164 3.85 3.62 19.64
CA ASP A 164 2.67 3.32 20.46
C ASP A 164 1.60 4.40 20.31
N LEU A 165 2.01 5.68 20.35
CA LEU A 165 1.07 6.79 20.14
C LEU A 165 0.41 6.75 18.77
N ILE A 166 1.18 6.48 17.71
CA ILE A 166 0.62 6.40 16.35
C ILE A 166 -0.22 5.12 16.20
N ASP A 167 0.14 4.01 16.84
CA ASP A 167 -0.67 2.79 16.90
C ASP A 167 -2.05 3.08 17.49
N ASP A 168 -2.12 3.81 18.61
CA ASP A 168 -3.38 4.24 19.23
C ASP A 168 -4.20 5.16 18.31
N MET A 169 -3.56 6.17 17.72
CA MET A 169 -4.22 7.10 16.79
C MET A 169 -4.77 6.36 15.56
N ALA A 170 -3.99 5.44 14.99
CA ALA A 170 -4.41 4.64 13.83
C ALA A 170 -5.57 3.72 14.16
N LYS A 171 -5.56 3.13 15.36
CA LYS A 171 -6.66 2.29 15.85
C LYS A 171 -7.95 3.09 16.02
N GLU A 172 -7.90 4.27 16.62
CA GLU A 172 -9.09 5.13 16.74
C GLU A 172 -9.59 5.58 15.38
N ALA A 173 -8.70 5.99 14.47
CA ALA A 173 -9.07 6.34 13.10
C ALA A 173 -9.74 5.17 12.36
N TYR A 174 -9.23 3.96 12.53
CA TYR A 174 -9.82 2.75 11.98
C TYR A 174 -11.24 2.51 12.51
N ASN A 175 -11.42 2.58 13.83
CA ASN A 175 -12.70 2.38 14.49
C ASN A 175 -13.75 3.37 13.98
N GLU A 176 -13.41 4.65 13.93
CA GLU A 176 -14.28 5.71 13.44
C GLU A 176 -14.65 5.52 11.96
N TYR A 177 -13.67 5.17 11.14
CA TYR A 177 -13.91 4.91 9.72
C TYR A 177 -14.81 3.67 9.51
N CYS A 178 -14.60 2.61 10.28
CA CYS A 178 -15.46 1.43 10.25
C CYS A 178 -16.89 1.75 10.70
N ARG A 179 -17.04 2.57 11.77
CA ARG A 179 -18.35 3.03 12.24
C ARG A 179 -19.08 3.84 11.17
N PHE A 180 -18.37 4.74 10.50
CA PHE A 180 -18.91 5.52 9.39
C PHE A 180 -19.38 4.64 8.23
N LYS A 181 -18.58 3.66 7.82
CA LYS A 181 -18.96 2.72 6.74
C LYS A 181 -20.12 1.80 7.11
N ALA A 182 -20.33 1.54 8.39
CA ALA A 182 -21.40 0.70 8.90
C ALA A 182 -22.76 1.41 8.95
N ASP A 183 -22.82 2.72 8.68
CA ASP A 183 -24.09 3.43 8.62
C ASP A 183 -24.99 2.82 7.53
N PRO A 184 -26.25 2.48 7.85
CA PRO A 184 -27.17 1.84 6.90
C PRO A 184 -27.38 2.64 5.60
N LYS A 185 -27.22 3.96 5.65
CA LYS A 185 -27.37 4.86 4.50
C LYS A 185 -26.10 5.05 3.68
N PHE A 186 -24.97 4.49 4.14
CA PHE A 186 -23.68 4.73 3.51
C PHE A 186 -23.62 4.28 2.04
N ILE A 187 -24.12 3.10 1.76
CA ILE A 187 -24.15 2.55 0.40
C ILE A 187 -25.15 3.30 -0.47
N ASP A 188 -26.36 3.54 0.05
CA ASP A 188 -27.40 4.28 -0.68
C ASP A 188 -26.90 5.69 -1.04
N TYR A 189 -26.22 6.37 -0.11
CA TYR A 189 -25.58 7.67 -0.37
C TYR A 189 -24.55 7.58 -1.50
N LEU A 190 -23.67 6.58 -1.48
CA LEU A 190 -22.68 6.38 -2.54
C LEU A 190 -23.32 6.11 -3.90
N GLU A 191 -24.37 5.31 -3.95
CA GLU A 191 -25.05 4.99 -5.21
C GLU A 191 -25.80 6.20 -5.79
N GLU A 192 -26.48 6.98 -4.95
CA GLU A 192 -27.30 8.10 -5.40
C GLU A 192 -26.50 9.37 -5.69
N VAL A 193 -25.52 9.69 -4.85
CA VAL A 193 -24.82 10.98 -4.87
C VAL A 193 -23.50 10.92 -5.65
N SER A 194 -22.85 9.76 -5.68
CA SER A 194 -21.52 9.65 -6.31
C SER A 194 -21.57 9.21 -7.76
N VAL A 195 -20.44 9.37 -8.45
CA VAL A 195 -20.24 8.87 -9.81
C VAL A 195 -19.92 7.37 -9.88
N LEU A 196 -20.07 6.64 -8.78
CA LEU A 196 -19.69 5.23 -8.66
C LEU A 196 -20.31 4.35 -9.76
N GLN A 197 -21.59 4.57 -10.07
CA GLN A 197 -22.29 3.84 -11.14
C GLN A 197 -21.66 4.03 -12.53
N TYR A 198 -20.99 5.15 -12.76
CA TYR A 198 -20.32 5.45 -14.04
C TYR A 198 -18.92 4.83 -14.08
N TYR A 199 -18.20 4.77 -12.95
CA TYR A 199 -16.95 4.02 -12.86
C TYR A 199 -17.13 2.55 -13.22
N GLY A 200 -18.31 1.98 -12.96
CA GLY A 200 -18.64 0.61 -13.34
C GLY A 200 -18.64 0.35 -14.86
N LYS A 201 -18.71 1.42 -15.67
CA LYS A 201 -18.73 1.36 -17.13
C LYS A 201 -17.36 1.65 -17.76
N THR A 202 -16.40 2.09 -16.96
CA THR A 202 -15.05 2.45 -17.43
C THR A 202 -14.07 1.30 -17.22
N ASN A 203 -13.24 1.03 -18.24
CA ASN A 203 -12.14 0.06 -18.12
C ASN A 203 -10.95 0.71 -17.40
N ILE A 204 -11.09 0.96 -16.10
CA ILE A 204 -10.00 1.47 -15.27
C ILE A 204 -9.33 0.29 -14.57
N GLY A 205 -8.13 -0.06 -15.02
CA GLY A 205 -7.34 -1.14 -14.45
C GLY A 205 -7.55 -2.49 -15.14
N SER A 206 -6.83 -3.50 -14.68
CA SER A 206 -6.77 -4.86 -15.24
C SER A 206 -7.97 -5.76 -14.86
N ARG A 207 -8.90 -5.26 -14.04
CA ARG A 207 -10.02 -6.04 -13.49
C ARG A 207 -11.36 -5.31 -13.67
N PRO A 208 -12.48 -6.06 -13.80
CA PRO A 208 -13.81 -5.44 -13.82
C PRO A 208 -14.05 -4.57 -12.59
N SER A 209 -14.73 -3.45 -12.77
CA SER A 209 -15.03 -2.47 -11.70
C SER A 209 -15.93 -2.99 -10.58
N LYS A 210 -16.74 -4.03 -10.86
CA LYS A 210 -17.58 -4.75 -9.87
C LYS A 210 -17.18 -6.21 -9.80
N ARG A 211 -17.22 -6.79 -8.59
CA ARG A 211 -16.93 -8.22 -8.37
C ARG A 211 -18.09 -9.12 -8.82
N LYS A 212 -19.32 -8.66 -8.69
CA LYS A 212 -20.56 -9.37 -9.09
C LYS A 212 -21.59 -8.41 -9.66
N LYS A 213 -22.48 -8.91 -10.52
CA LYS A 213 -23.75 -8.23 -10.86
C LYS A 213 -24.76 -8.57 -9.75
N ALA A 214 -24.81 -7.75 -8.72
CA ALA A 214 -25.81 -7.88 -7.65
C ALA A 214 -26.94 -6.84 -7.87
N GLU A 215 -28.15 -7.20 -7.52
CA GLU A 215 -29.29 -6.27 -7.53
C GLU A 215 -29.12 -5.15 -6.50
N LYS A 216 -28.44 -5.44 -5.37
CA LYS A 216 -28.09 -4.45 -4.33
C LYS A 216 -26.59 -4.46 -4.10
N LEU A 217 -25.97 -3.27 -4.15
CA LEU A 217 -24.54 -3.08 -3.94
C LEU A 217 -24.19 -3.30 -2.46
N THR A 218 -23.05 -3.96 -2.23
CA THR A 218 -22.45 -4.07 -0.89
C THR A 218 -21.03 -3.51 -0.90
N LEU A 219 -20.48 -3.15 0.26
CA LEU A 219 -19.06 -2.72 0.38
C LEU A 219 -18.08 -3.76 -0.16
N GLY A 220 -18.40 -5.05 0.01
CA GLY A 220 -17.58 -6.16 -0.48
C GLY A 220 -17.51 -6.26 -2.01
N ASP A 221 -18.54 -5.77 -2.71
CA ASP A 221 -18.61 -5.78 -4.17
C ASP A 221 -17.82 -4.64 -4.80
N LEU A 222 -17.48 -3.61 -4.02
CA LEU A 222 -16.76 -2.43 -4.48
C LEU A 222 -15.26 -2.72 -4.60
N ARG A 223 -14.69 -2.38 -5.75
CA ARG A 223 -13.25 -2.32 -5.94
C ARG A 223 -12.68 -1.03 -5.36
N ALA A 224 -11.46 -1.08 -4.85
CA ALA A 224 -10.82 0.07 -4.21
C ALA A 224 -10.68 1.27 -5.14
N ILE A 225 -10.26 1.08 -6.39
CA ILE A 225 -10.07 2.19 -7.34
C ILE A 225 -11.37 2.95 -7.62
N PRO A 226 -12.50 2.30 -8.00
CA PRO A 226 -13.77 2.99 -8.16
C PRO A 226 -14.27 3.64 -6.87
N PHE A 227 -14.09 2.99 -5.71
CA PHE A 227 -14.50 3.53 -4.42
C PHE A 227 -13.77 4.83 -4.09
N VAL A 228 -12.44 4.82 -4.10
CA VAL A 228 -11.61 5.99 -3.83
C VAL A 228 -11.86 7.08 -4.87
N GLY A 229 -11.98 6.70 -6.15
CA GLY A 229 -12.23 7.63 -7.24
C GLY A 229 -13.60 8.32 -7.14
N ALA A 230 -14.64 7.63 -6.67
CA ALA A 230 -15.96 8.23 -6.46
C ALA A 230 -15.89 9.36 -5.42
N TRP A 231 -15.24 9.16 -4.28
CA TRP A 231 -15.02 10.18 -3.26
C TRP A 231 -14.22 11.37 -3.80
N THR A 232 -13.14 11.10 -4.52
CA THR A 232 -12.29 12.14 -5.12
C THR A 232 -13.08 13.01 -6.10
N GLN A 233 -13.95 12.43 -6.91
CA GLN A 233 -14.79 13.19 -7.87
C GLN A 233 -15.83 14.08 -7.17
N MET A 234 -16.30 13.65 -6.00
CA MET A 234 -17.16 14.50 -5.15
C MET A 234 -16.37 15.58 -4.40
N LYS A 235 -15.04 15.64 -4.57
CA LYS A 235 -14.13 16.51 -3.79
C LYS A 235 -14.25 16.30 -2.29
N GLN A 236 -14.50 15.06 -1.87
CA GLN A 236 -14.58 14.63 -0.49
C GLN A 236 -13.44 13.64 -0.20
N ASN A 237 -12.66 13.93 0.83
CA ASN A 237 -11.52 13.10 1.23
C ASN A 237 -11.93 12.14 2.37
N VAL A 238 -12.93 11.31 2.11
CA VAL A 238 -13.48 10.40 3.11
C VAL A 238 -12.54 9.26 3.46
N PRO A 239 -11.93 8.55 2.49
CA PRO A 239 -10.93 7.54 2.84
C PRO A 239 -9.55 8.12 3.14
N GLY A 240 -9.29 9.39 2.82
CA GLY A 240 -7.95 9.96 3.00
C GLY A 240 -7.88 11.45 3.03
#